data_eb4f66308337719c759d86cfbaf1ac07
#
_entry.id   eb4f66308337719c759d86cfbaf1ac07
#
_cell.length_a   1.000
_cell.length_b   1.000
_cell.length_c   1.000
_cell.angle_alpha   90.00
_cell.angle_beta   90.00
_cell.angle_gamma   90.00
#
_symmetry.space_group_name_H-M   'P 1'
#
loop_
_entity.id
_entity.type
_entity.pdbx_description
1 polymer ?
#
loop_
_entity_poly.entity_id
_entity_poly.type
_entity_poly.pdbx_seq_one_letter_code
_entity_poly.pdbx_strand_id
1 'polypeptide(L)'
;MPLRSGVVERFGVTRVVSMGSVPMAVPHTRPIAITHHANNPELLTGESPWRGELRIPSSAQALLEVRLGEWGHDAMGFVAHIPHYLAQLDYPKASGALLENVERAGRITVELSGLAAEAEDREAEIARYLAANQEVGDVVQALERQYDAFERAEENGSSLLANDQPLPTGEEIGEQFEQFLAGLDGPEDPTPGDLERD
;
A
#
# COMPACT_ATOMS: atom_id res chain seq x y z
N MET A 1 -36.44 16.50 -7.40
CA MET A 1 -35.62 16.17 -8.58
C MET A 1 -34.15 16.25 -8.15
N PRO A 2 -33.36 15.20 -8.13
CA PRO A 2 -32.01 15.25 -7.57
C PRO A 2 -31.06 15.97 -8.53
N LEU A 3 -30.35 16.96 -8.02
CA LEU A 3 -29.32 17.77 -8.69
C LEU A 3 -28.05 16.97 -9.16
N ARG A 4 -28.12 15.65 -9.28
CA ARG A 4 -26.97 14.78 -9.06
C ARG A 4 -26.39 14.12 -10.29
N SER A 5 -27.16 13.89 -11.31
CA SER A 5 -26.69 13.42 -12.62
C SER A 5 -26.50 14.57 -13.61
N GLY A 6 -26.96 15.75 -13.27
CA GLY A 6 -27.06 16.87 -14.21
C GLY A 6 -25.74 17.28 -14.88
N VAL A 7 -24.61 17.19 -14.20
CA VAL A 7 -23.30 17.52 -14.82
C VAL A 7 -22.83 16.36 -15.71
N VAL A 8 -22.90 15.12 -15.19
CA VAL A 8 -22.50 13.91 -15.91
C VAL A 8 -23.30 13.75 -17.20
N GLU A 9 -24.64 13.86 -17.10
CA GLU A 9 -25.56 13.79 -18.24
C GLU A 9 -25.40 14.96 -19.20
N ARG A 10 -25.30 16.19 -18.67
CA ARG A 10 -25.17 17.40 -19.48
C ARG A 10 -23.93 17.41 -20.37
N PHE A 11 -22.82 16.88 -19.86
CA PHE A 11 -21.55 16.83 -20.58
C PHE A 11 -21.28 15.49 -21.27
N GLY A 12 -22.22 14.54 -21.20
CA GLY A 12 -22.09 13.22 -21.81
C GLY A 12 -20.88 12.46 -21.24
N VAL A 13 -20.63 12.60 -19.94
CA VAL A 13 -19.49 11.93 -19.28
C VAL A 13 -19.73 10.43 -19.28
N THR A 14 -18.83 9.69 -19.87
CA THR A 14 -18.90 8.22 -19.98
C THR A 14 -18.24 7.52 -18.81
N ARG A 15 -17.29 8.20 -18.13
CA ARG A 15 -16.56 7.64 -16.98
C ARG A 15 -16.12 8.75 -16.04
N VAL A 16 -16.24 8.52 -14.75
CA VAL A 16 -15.68 9.38 -13.72
C VAL A 16 -14.44 8.71 -13.14
N VAL A 17 -13.33 9.45 -13.09
CA VAL A 17 -12.07 8.96 -12.52
C VAL A 17 -11.74 9.79 -11.29
N SER A 18 -11.50 9.13 -10.17
CA SER A 18 -11.07 9.75 -8.94
C SER A 18 -9.60 9.45 -8.65
N MET A 19 -8.93 10.36 -7.96
CA MET A 19 -7.53 10.20 -7.53
C MET A 19 -7.42 10.46 -6.03
N GLY A 20 -6.65 9.64 -5.36
CA GLY A 20 -6.41 9.78 -3.93
C GLY A 20 -5.05 9.23 -3.55
N SER A 21 -4.69 9.40 -2.28
CA SER A 21 -3.49 8.79 -1.71
C SER A 21 -3.77 8.26 -0.31
N VAL A 22 -3.00 7.27 0.11
CA VAL A 22 -3.04 6.71 1.46
C VAL A 22 -1.62 6.59 2.00
N PRO A 23 -1.35 7.14 3.20
CA PRO A 23 -0.07 6.96 3.86
C PRO A 23 0.12 5.50 4.26
N MET A 24 1.26 4.91 3.88
CA MET A 24 1.59 3.53 4.17
C MET A 24 3.05 3.38 4.64
N ALA A 25 3.39 2.21 5.16
CA ALA A 25 4.76 1.86 5.55
C ALA A 25 5.56 1.41 4.31
N VAL A 26 5.72 2.32 3.36
CA VAL A 26 6.46 2.11 2.11
C VAL A 26 7.62 3.11 2.02
N PRO A 27 8.74 2.77 1.39
CA PRO A 27 9.86 3.69 1.19
C PRO A 27 9.62 4.55 -0.06
N HIS A 28 10.14 5.79 -0.05
CA HIS A 28 10.08 6.69 -1.22
C HIS A 28 11.03 6.27 -2.36
N THR A 29 12.00 5.42 -2.04
CA THR A 29 13.04 4.91 -2.96
C THR A 29 12.57 3.77 -3.86
N ARG A 30 11.33 3.33 -3.72
CA ARG A 30 10.72 2.29 -4.55
C ARG A 30 9.61 2.87 -5.43
N PRO A 31 9.14 2.14 -6.45
CA PRO A 31 8.03 2.56 -7.29
C PRO A 31 6.78 2.86 -6.47
N ILE A 32 5.99 3.83 -6.92
CA ILE A 32 4.70 4.13 -6.29
C ILE A 32 3.69 3.04 -6.66
N ALA A 33 3.26 2.28 -5.65
CA ALA A 33 2.16 1.35 -5.83
C ALA A 33 0.83 2.11 -5.93
N ILE A 34 -0.01 1.73 -6.88
CA ILE A 34 -1.34 2.32 -7.09
C ILE A 34 -2.39 1.22 -6.92
N THR A 35 -3.30 1.42 -5.98
CA THR A 35 -4.52 0.59 -5.90
C THR A 35 -5.55 1.12 -6.86
N HIS A 36 -6.09 0.22 -7.68
CA HIS A 36 -7.19 0.49 -8.59
C HIS A 36 -8.49 -0.03 -7.99
N HIS A 37 -9.54 0.78 -8.02
CA HIS A 37 -10.89 0.36 -7.63
C HIS A 37 -11.93 0.90 -8.59
N ALA A 38 -13.08 0.27 -8.69
CA ALA A 38 -14.16 0.71 -9.54
C ALA A 38 -15.52 0.17 -9.04
N ASN A 39 -16.60 0.84 -9.40
CA ASN A 39 -17.96 0.34 -9.16
C ASN A 39 -18.38 -0.74 -10.17
N ASN A 40 -17.67 -0.87 -11.28
CA ASN A 40 -17.83 -1.91 -12.29
C ASN A 40 -16.49 -2.62 -12.49
N PRO A 41 -16.37 -3.93 -12.16
CA PRO A 41 -15.12 -4.68 -12.29
C PRO A 41 -14.54 -4.70 -13.72
N GLU A 42 -15.35 -4.55 -14.75
CA GLU A 42 -14.89 -4.51 -16.15
C GLU A 42 -14.00 -3.29 -16.47
N LEU A 43 -14.04 -2.27 -15.62
CA LEU A 43 -13.17 -1.09 -15.73
C LEU A 43 -11.75 -1.34 -15.22
N LEU A 44 -11.55 -2.38 -14.41
CA LEU A 44 -10.26 -2.72 -13.86
C LEU A 44 -9.43 -3.48 -14.89
N THR A 45 -8.60 -2.73 -15.61
CA THR A 45 -7.64 -3.27 -16.58
C THR A 45 -6.25 -3.28 -15.96
N GLY A 46 -5.76 -4.44 -15.60
CA GLY A 46 -4.45 -4.61 -15.00
C GLY A 46 -4.51 -5.30 -13.63
N GLU A 47 -3.37 -5.72 -13.15
CA GLU A 47 -3.26 -6.32 -11.83
C GLU A 47 -3.16 -5.21 -10.78
N SER A 48 -4.00 -5.29 -9.76
CA SER A 48 -3.81 -4.48 -8.55
C SER A 48 -2.79 -5.18 -7.66
N PRO A 49 -1.80 -4.48 -7.12
CA PRO A 49 -0.85 -5.10 -6.17
C PRO A 49 -1.53 -5.59 -4.88
N TRP A 50 -2.75 -5.15 -4.62
CA TRP A 50 -3.54 -5.58 -3.47
C TRP A 50 -4.62 -6.58 -3.87
N ARG A 51 -4.48 -7.80 -3.37
CA ARG A 51 -5.52 -8.84 -3.43
C ARG A 51 -6.09 -9.02 -2.03
N GLY A 52 -7.02 -8.16 -1.65
CA GLY A 52 -7.63 -8.26 -0.33
C GLY A 52 -8.65 -7.17 -0.05
N GLU A 53 -9.39 -7.32 1.04
CA GLU A 53 -10.33 -6.33 1.53
C GLU A 53 -9.60 -5.30 2.39
N LEU A 54 -9.57 -4.05 1.96
CA LEU A 54 -9.04 -2.96 2.76
C LEU A 54 -10.19 -2.13 3.34
N ARG A 55 -10.28 -2.07 4.65
CA ARG A 55 -11.27 -1.23 5.35
C ARG A 55 -10.65 0.12 5.67
N ILE A 56 -11.08 1.14 4.97
CA ILE A 56 -10.65 2.53 5.17
C ILE A 56 -11.83 3.38 5.65
N PRO A 57 -11.58 4.49 6.36
CA PRO A 57 -12.63 5.46 6.67
C PRO A 57 -13.30 5.95 5.40
N SER A 58 -14.63 6.04 5.41
CA SER A 58 -15.37 6.54 4.26
C SER A 58 -15.05 8.01 3.99
N SER A 59 -14.92 8.36 2.71
CA SER A 59 -14.71 9.73 2.23
C SER A 59 -15.88 10.17 1.36
N ALA A 60 -15.98 11.49 1.13
CA ALA A 60 -16.96 12.03 0.19
C ALA A 60 -16.74 11.49 -1.24
N GLN A 61 -15.48 11.22 -1.61
CA GLN A 61 -15.07 10.63 -2.88
C GLN A 61 -15.60 9.19 -3.00
N ALA A 62 -15.38 8.34 -2.00
CA ALA A 62 -15.88 6.98 -1.98
C ALA A 62 -17.41 6.93 -2.03
N LEU A 63 -18.09 7.82 -1.29
CA LEU A 63 -19.54 7.93 -1.34
C LEU A 63 -20.03 8.36 -2.75
N LEU A 64 -19.34 9.29 -3.40
CA LEU A 64 -19.69 9.73 -4.75
C LEU A 64 -19.57 8.57 -5.75
N GLU A 65 -18.53 7.75 -5.66
CA GLU A 65 -18.32 6.59 -6.53
C GLU A 65 -19.46 5.56 -6.37
N VAL A 66 -19.84 5.24 -5.13
CA VAL A 66 -21.00 4.37 -4.87
C VAL A 66 -22.28 4.96 -5.47
N ARG A 67 -22.51 6.27 -5.28
CA ARG A 67 -23.71 6.93 -5.82
C ARG A 67 -23.73 6.97 -7.34
N LEU A 68 -22.59 7.17 -7.97
CA LEU A 68 -22.46 7.10 -9.44
C LEU A 68 -22.87 5.71 -9.95
N GLY A 69 -22.41 4.65 -9.29
CA GLY A 69 -22.80 3.27 -9.61
C GLY A 69 -24.32 3.04 -9.46
N GLU A 70 -24.93 3.52 -8.36
CA GLU A 70 -26.38 3.44 -8.15
C GLU A 70 -27.19 4.19 -9.25
N TRP A 71 -26.59 5.20 -9.87
CA TRP A 71 -27.22 5.96 -10.97
C TRP A 71 -26.87 5.42 -12.36
N GLY A 72 -26.12 4.32 -12.44
CA GLY A 72 -25.76 3.67 -13.69
C GLY A 72 -24.60 4.36 -14.43
N HIS A 73 -23.76 5.11 -13.72
CA HIS A 73 -22.56 5.74 -14.28
C HIS A 73 -21.32 4.97 -13.86
N ASP A 74 -20.43 4.74 -14.81
CA ASP A 74 -19.13 4.14 -14.55
C ASP A 74 -18.23 5.09 -13.75
N ALA A 75 -17.68 4.58 -12.64
CA ALA A 75 -16.73 5.31 -11.83
C ALA A 75 -15.60 4.38 -11.40
N MET A 76 -14.38 4.91 -11.44
CA MET A 76 -13.17 4.21 -11.00
C MET A 76 -12.24 5.18 -10.27
N GLY A 77 -11.29 4.64 -9.54
CA GLY A 77 -10.33 5.46 -8.82
C GLY A 77 -8.96 4.82 -8.72
N PHE A 78 -8.00 5.69 -8.51
CA PHE A 78 -6.60 5.37 -8.30
C PHE A 78 -6.16 5.92 -6.96
N VAL A 79 -5.56 5.07 -6.12
CA VAL A 79 -5.04 5.45 -4.80
C VAL A 79 -3.55 5.17 -4.75
N ALA A 80 -2.74 6.24 -4.68
CA ALA A 80 -1.30 6.12 -4.53
C ALA A 80 -0.92 5.76 -3.09
N HIS A 81 -0.07 4.77 -2.93
CA HIS A 81 0.54 4.44 -1.65
C HIS A 81 1.73 5.37 -1.43
N ILE A 82 1.62 6.28 -0.48
CA ILE A 82 2.68 7.25 -0.19
C ILE A 82 3.37 6.93 1.13
N PRO A 83 4.68 7.20 1.25
CA PRO A 83 5.36 7.02 2.51
C PRO A 83 4.71 7.83 3.62
N HIS A 84 4.40 7.20 4.76
CA HIS A 84 3.72 7.88 5.88
C HIS A 84 4.51 9.08 6.41
N TYR A 85 5.85 9.03 6.35
CA TYR A 85 6.72 10.13 6.78
C TYR A 85 6.75 11.31 5.80
N LEU A 86 6.18 11.17 4.60
CA LEU A 86 6.02 12.25 3.61
C LEU A 86 4.57 12.72 3.50
N ALA A 87 3.64 12.16 4.29
CA ALA A 87 2.20 12.42 4.15
C ALA A 87 1.77 13.88 4.36
N GLN A 88 2.60 14.71 5.00
CA GLN A 88 2.34 16.12 5.23
C GLN A 88 3.05 17.05 4.22
N LEU A 89 3.76 16.46 3.26
CA LEU A 89 4.52 17.20 2.24
C LEU A 89 3.88 17.02 0.87
N ASP A 90 4.12 17.96 -0.01
CA ASP A 90 3.83 17.78 -1.42
C ASP A 90 4.73 16.67 -1.97
N TYR A 91 4.13 15.69 -2.64
CA TYR A 91 4.83 14.53 -3.18
C TYR A 91 4.54 14.36 -4.69
N PRO A 92 5.20 15.15 -5.56
CA PRO A 92 4.94 15.21 -7.00
C PRO A 92 5.09 13.86 -7.70
N LYS A 93 6.00 13.01 -7.25
CA LYS A 93 6.18 11.63 -7.78
C LYS A 93 4.87 10.82 -7.74
N ALA A 94 4.14 10.88 -6.62
CA ALA A 94 2.85 10.20 -6.51
C ALA A 94 1.79 10.81 -7.41
N SER A 95 1.79 12.14 -7.57
CA SER A 95 0.90 12.84 -8.49
C SER A 95 1.16 12.43 -9.94
N GLY A 96 2.43 12.30 -10.34
CA GLY A 96 2.83 11.80 -11.65
C GLY A 96 2.30 10.39 -11.91
N ALA A 97 2.54 9.47 -10.97
CA ALA A 97 2.07 8.09 -11.06
C ALA A 97 0.52 7.99 -11.16
N LEU A 98 -0.22 8.84 -10.45
CA LEU A 98 -1.67 8.91 -10.57
C LEU A 98 -2.11 9.40 -11.95
N LEU A 99 -1.49 10.47 -12.46
CA LEU A 99 -1.83 11.03 -13.76
C LEU A 99 -1.51 10.08 -14.92
N GLU A 100 -0.43 9.32 -14.86
CA GLU A 100 -0.15 8.25 -15.81
C GLU A 100 -1.27 7.18 -15.85
N ASN A 101 -1.87 6.87 -14.70
CA ASN A 101 -3.01 5.97 -14.64
C ASN A 101 -4.28 6.61 -15.25
N VAL A 102 -4.49 7.91 -15.04
CA VAL A 102 -5.56 8.67 -15.68
C VAL A 102 -5.39 8.71 -17.20
N GLU A 103 -4.18 8.93 -17.71
CA GLU A 103 -3.88 8.88 -19.15
C GLU A 103 -4.31 7.54 -19.76
N ARG A 104 -3.90 6.45 -19.12
CA ARG A 104 -4.25 5.09 -19.58
C ARG A 104 -5.74 4.84 -19.56
N ALA A 105 -6.43 5.19 -18.46
CA ALA A 105 -7.85 4.97 -18.29
C ALA A 105 -8.70 5.86 -19.20
N GLY A 106 -8.29 7.12 -19.37
CA GLY A 106 -8.99 8.12 -20.18
C GLY A 106 -8.60 8.10 -21.66
N ARG A 107 -7.51 7.41 -22.03
CA ARG A 107 -6.90 7.47 -23.35
C ARG A 107 -6.62 8.91 -23.79
N ILE A 108 -6.13 9.69 -22.86
CA ILE A 108 -5.75 11.09 -23.03
C ILE A 108 -4.24 11.23 -22.83
N THR A 109 -3.67 12.34 -23.25
CA THR A 109 -2.27 12.69 -22.97
C THR A 109 -2.25 13.88 -22.03
N VAL A 110 -1.47 13.78 -20.96
CA VAL A 110 -1.26 14.84 -19.98
C VAL A 110 0.21 15.27 -20.03
N GLU A 111 0.46 16.57 -20.06
CA GLU A 111 1.84 17.09 -20.02
C GLU A 111 2.37 16.98 -18.57
N LEU A 112 3.37 16.12 -18.37
CA LEU A 112 3.92 15.80 -17.05
C LEU A 112 5.34 16.30 -16.82
N SER A 113 5.97 16.98 -17.79
CA SER A 113 7.37 17.38 -17.69
C SER A 113 7.65 18.33 -16.51
N GLY A 114 6.74 19.27 -16.25
CA GLY A 114 6.84 20.16 -15.09
C GLY A 114 6.77 19.39 -13.77
N LEU A 115 5.86 18.45 -13.67
CA LEU A 115 5.69 17.61 -12.47
C LEU A 115 6.87 16.66 -12.26
N ALA A 116 7.47 16.16 -13.33
CA ALA A 116 8.68 15.34 -13.26
C ALA A 116 9.87 16.14 -12.71
N ALA A 117 10.07 17.38 -13.15
CA ALA A 117 11.10 18.25 -12.60
C ALA A 117 10.89 18.54 -11.11
N GLU A 118 9.65 18.83 -10.69
CA GLU A 118 9.32 19.02 -9.28
C GLU A 118 9.56 17.74 -8.45
N ALA A 119 9.32 16.57 -9.04
CA ALA A 119 9.59 15.29 -8.38
C ALA A 119 11.10 15.07 -8.15
N GLU A 120 11.94 15.39 -9.14
CA GLU A 120 13.40 15.33 -9.02
C GLU A 120 13.92 16.28 -7.93
N ASP A 121 13.43 17.52 -7.90
CA ASP A 121 13.79 18.51 -6.88
C ASP A 121 13.39 18.02 -5.47
N ARG A 122 12.21 17.47 -5.33
CA ARG A 122 11.72 16.91 -4.06
C ARG A 122 12.54 15.70 -3.61
N GLU A 123 12.89 14.79 -4.52
CA GLU A 123 13.76 13.65 -4.19
C GLU A 123 15.15 14.10 -3.73
N ALA A 124 15.72 15.13 -4.36
CA ALA A 124 16.99 15.71 -3.94
C ALA A 124 16.90 16.36 -2.55
N GLU A 125 15.76 16.97 -2.21
CA GLU A 125 15.53 17.55 -0.87
C GLU A 125 15.43 16.45 0.20
N ILE A 126 14.67 15.39 -0.08
CA ILE A 126 14.55 14.23 0.80
C ILE A 126 15.92 13.59 1.04
N ALA A 127 16.70 13.38 -0.02
CA ALA A 127 18.04 12.80 0.08
C ALA A 127 18.98 13.63 0.97
N ARG A 128 18.93 14.96 0.85
CA ARG A 128 19.71 15.87 1.71
C ARG A 128 19.27 15.79 3.17
N TYR A 129 17.97 15.70 3.42
CA TYR A 129 17.44 15.55 4.76
C TYR A 129 17.87 14.24 5.41
N LEU A 130 17.82 13.13 4.68
CA LEU A 130 18.25 11.81 5.16
C LEU A 130 19.75 11.76 5.44
N ALA A 131 20.57 12.39 4.59
CA ALA A 131 22.02 12.47 4.83
C ALA A 131 22.38 13.22 6.13
N ALA A 132 21.53 14.17 6.54
CA ALA A 132 21.70 14.92 7.78
C ALA A 132 21.08 14.24 9.02
N ASN A 133 20.23 13.20 8.83
CA ASN A 133 19.44 12.58 9.89
C ASN A 133 19.51 11.05 9.81
N GLN A 134 20.56 10.47 10.35
CA GLN A 134 20.85 9.04 10.23
C GLN A 134 19.73 8.15 10.78
N GLU A 135 19.12 8.51 11.90
CA GLU A 135 17.99 7.74 12.48
C GLU A 135 16.82 7.58 11.50
N VAL A 136 16.50 8.65 10.76
CA VAL A 136 15.45 8.61 9.73
C VAL A 136 15.90 7.75 8.55
N GLY A 137 17.19 7.82 8.18
CA GLY A 137 17.79 6.97 7.17
C GLY A 137 17.66 5.48 7.51
N ASP A 138 17.89 5.10 8.75
CA ASP A 138 17.79 3.72 9.23
C ASP A 138 16.33 3.20 9.14
N VAL A 139 15.35 4.06 9.44
CA VAL A 139 13.92 3.75 9.26
C VAL A 139 13.60 3.50 7.78
N VAL A 140 14.08 4.36 6.88
CA VAL A 140 13.87 4.19 5.43
C VAL A 140 14.47 2.87 4.95
N GLN A 141 15.69 2.53 5.38
CA GLN A 141 16.32 1.25 5.04
C GLN A 141 15.52 0.04 5.57
N ALA A 142 14.91 0.15 6.75
CA ALA A 142 14.06 -0.91 7.27
C ALA A 142 12.81 -1.10 6.40
N LEU A 143 12.19 0.00 5.96
CA LEU A 143 11.05 -0.02 5.04
C LEU A 143 11.42 -0.60 3.67
N GLU A 144 12.63 -0.29 3.15
CA GLU A 144 13.13 -0.88 1.91
C GLU A 144 13.25 -2.41 2.01
N ARG A 145 13.87 -2.89 3.09
CA ARG A 145 13.99 -4.35 3.31
C ARG A 145 12.63 -5.03 3.41
N GLN A 146 11.67 -4.40 4.08
CA GLN A 146 10.31 -4.92 4.20
C GLN A 146 9.61 -4.94 2.84
N TYR A 147 9.69 -3.86 2.07
CA TYR A 147 9.11 -3.76 0.73
C TYR A 147 9.69 -4.82 -0.20
N ASP A 148 11.02 -4.93 -0.27
CA ASP A 148 11.71 -5.89 -1.13
C ASP A 148 11.44 -7.36 -0.71
N ALA A 149 11.16 -7.62 0.56
CA ALA A 149 10.73 -8.94 1.03
C ALA A 149 9.30 -9.25 0.60
N PHE A 150 8.41 -8.26 0.64
CA PHE A 150 7.03 -8.40 0.20
C PHE A 150 6.95 -8.67 -1.32
N GLU A 151 7.64 -7.87 -2.13
CA GLU A 151 7.70 -8.04 -3.59
C GLU A 151 8.21 -9.45 -3.96
N ARG A 152 9.29 -9.90 -3.34
CA ARG A 152 9.82 -11.26 -3.56
C ARG A 152 8.84 -12.37 -3.17
N ALA A 153 8.06 -12.16 -2.13
CA ALA A 153 7.04 -13.13 -1.73
C ALA A 153 5.89 -13.19 -2.73
N GLU A 154 5.45 -12.04 -3.23
CA GLU A 154 4.43 -11.93 -4.28
C GLU A 154 4.90 -12.61 -5.58
N GLU A 155 6.12 -12.33 -6.04
CA GLU A 155 6.73 -12.95 -7.23
C GLU A 155 6.79 -14.50 -7.12
N ASN A 156 7.05 -15.01 -5.91
CA ASN A 156 7.10 -16.45 -5.64
C ASN A 156 5.71 -17.07 -5.39
N GLY A 157 4.63 -16.30 -5.51
CA GLY A 157 3.26 -16.77 -5.23
C GLY A 157 3.00 -17.05 -3.75
N SER A 158 3.91 -16.64 -2.87
CA SER A 158 3.79 -16.73 -1.43
C SER A 158 3.25 -15.41 -0.91
N SER A 159 1.94 -15.18 -0.99
CA SER A 159 1.34 -13.98 -0.41
C SER A 159 1.61 -13.96 1.10
N LEU A 160 2.32 -12.91 1.57
CA LEU A 160 2.50 -12.64 3.00
C LEU A 160 1.21 -12.06 3.64
N LEU A 161 0.24 -11.68 2.81
CA LEU A 161 -1.13 -11.45 3.25
C LEU A 161 -1.73 -12.82 3.53
N ALA A 162 -2.23 -13.01 4.75
CA ALA A 162 -2.78 -14.27 5.23
C ALA A 162 -3.46 -15.04 4.10
N ASN A 163 -2.87 -16.15 3.69
CA ASN A 163 -3.58 -17.11 2.86
C ASN A 163 -4.89 -17.40 3.57
N ASP A 164 -5.96 -17.65 2.80
CA ASP A 164 -7.24 -18.19 3.28
C ASP A 164 -7.03 -19.63 3.85
N GLN A 165 -5.98 -19.81 4.63
CA GLN A 165 -5.85 -21.00 5.46
C GLN A 165 -6.81 -20.79 6.64
N PRO A 166 -7.64 -21.77 6.92
CA PRO A 166 -8.47 -21.71 8.12
C PRO A 166 -7.56 -21.42 9.31
N LEU A 167 -7.94 -20.45 10.12
CA LEU A 167 -7.21 -20.12 11.35
C LEU A 167 -6.96 -21.41 12.12
N PRO A 168 -5.73 -21.63 12.63
CA PRO A 168 -5.46 -22.80 13.45
C PRO A 168 -6.50 -22.90 14.55
N THR A 169 -7.01 -24.08 14.77
CA THR A 169 -7.95 -24.33 15.87
C THR A 169 -7.28 -24.08 17.22
N GLY A 170 -8.07 -23.83 18.25
CA GLY A 170 -7.52 -23.66 19.59
C GLY A 170 -6.69 -24.87 20.06
N GLU A 171 -6.99 -26.05 19.56
CA GLU A 171 -6.26 -27.30 19.80
C GLU A 171 -4.89 -27.29 19.13
N GLU A 172 -4.80 -26.90 17.85
CA GLU A 172 -3.53 -26.78 17.11
C GLU A 172 -2.62 -25.69 17.68
N ILE A 173 -3.20 -24.57 18.14
CA ILE A 173 -2.44 -23.50 18.86
C ILE A 173 -1.91 -24.06 20.19
N GLY A 174 -2.73 -24.84 20.91
CA GLY A 174 -2.35 -25.48 22.16
C GLY A 174 -1.17 -26.44 21.98
N GLU A 175 -1.23 -27.34 20.99
CA GLU A 175 -0.14 -28.27 20.67
C GLU A 175 1.16 -27.55 20.27
N GLN A 176 1.08 -26.50 19.46
CA GLN A 176 2.26 -25.69 19.09
C GLN A 176 2.87 -24.99 20.31
N PHE A 177 2.04 -24.53 21.24
CA PHE A 177 2.50 -23.89 22.46
C PHE A 177 3.14 -24.89 23.42
N GLU A 178 2.58 -26.09 23.56
CA GLU A 178 3.18 -27.18 24.35
C GLU A 178 4.53 -27.64 23.77
N GLN A 179 4.65 -27.76 22.44
CA GLN A 179 5.92 -28.07 21.76
C GLN A 179 6.96 -26.97 21.98
N PHE A 180 6.55 -25.72 21.96
CA PHE A 180 7.44 -24.58 22.23
C PHE A 180 7.94 -24.63 23.70
N LEU A 181 7.05 -24.88 24.66
CA LEU A 181 7.43 -24.99 26.07
C LEU A 181 8.33 -26.21 26.33
N ALA A 182 8.05 -27.36 25.72
CA ALA A 182 8.91 -28.53 25.82
C ALA A 182 10.31 -28.32 25.22
N GLY A 183 10.43 -27.42 24.24
CA GLY A 183 11.72 -27.00 23.68
C GLY A 183 12.51 -26.03 24.57
N LEU A 184 11.86 -25.38 25.54
CA LEU A 184 12.50 -24.53 26.53
C LEU A 184 13.01 -25.30 27.75
N ASP A 185 12.46 -26.50 28.02
CA ASP A 185 12.91 -27.44 29.07
C ASP A 185 14.08 -28.34 28.59
N GLY A 186 14.94 -27.84 27.70
CA GLY A 186 16.21 -28.47 27.35
C GLY A 186 17.14 -28.57 28.56
N PRO A 187 18.13 -29.51 28.58
CA PRO A 187 18.82 -29.94 29.78
C PRO A 187 19.46 -28.77 30.53
N GLU A 188 19.16 -28.74 31.83
CA GLU A 188 19.75 -27.80 32.79
C GLU A 188 21.28 -27.78 32.65
N ASP A 189 21.80 -26.56 32.58
CA ASP A 189 23.23 -26.24 32.70
C ASP A 189 23.80 -26.91 33.95
N PRO A 190 24.94 -27.62 33.90
CA PRO A 190 25.51 -28.25 35.07
C PRO A 190 25.89 -27.18 36.11
N THR A 191 25.36 -27.37 37.31
CA THR A 191 25.63 -26.58 38.49
C THR A 191 27.14 -26.31 38.69
N PRO A 192 27.58 -25.09 38.92
CA PRO A 192 29.00 -24.83 39.24
C PRO A 192 29.28 -25.22 40.69
N GLY A 193 29.67 -26.48 40.91
CA GLY A 193 29.83 -27.04 42.24
C GLY A 193 30.83 -28.16 42.41
N ASP A 194 31.74 -28.46 41.43
CA ASP A 194 32.78 -29.49 41.61
C ASP A 194 34.14 -29.07 41.06
N LEU A 195 34.64 -27.92 41.51
CA LEU A 195 36.04 -27.56 41.37
C LEU A 195 36.61 -27.17 42.73
N GLU A 196 36.64 -28.15 43.64
CA GLU A 196 37.59 -28.16 44.77
C GLU A 196 37.71 -29.59 45.31
N ARG A 197 38.77 -30.27 44.88
CA ARG A 197 39.62 -31.24 45.61
C ARG A 197 40.38 -32.11 44.62
N ASP A 198 41.60 -31.74 44.38
CA ASP A 198 42.93 -32.40 44.68
C ASP A 198 44.03 -31.64 43.93
#